data_4dd8ff47bf29d909b3b0f63e39df29a8
#
_entry.id   4dd8ff47bf29d909b3b0f63e39df29a8
#
_cell.length_a   1.000
_cell.length_b   1.000
_cell.length_c   1.000
_cell.angle_alpha   90.00
_cell.angle_beta   90.00
_cell.angle_gamma   90.00
#
_symmetry.space_group_name_H-M   'P 1'
#
loop_
_entity.id
_entity.type
_entity.pdbx_description
1 polymer ?
#
loop_
_entity_poly.entity_id
_entity_poly.type
_entity_poly.pdbx_seq_one_letter_code
_entity_poly.pdbx_strand_id
1 'polypeptide(L)'
;LVGSEMCIRDRPDTLHLKLLEPLRELFKDEVRELGIALGLPAEMVYRHPFPGPGLGVRILGAIKREYADLLREADAIFIEELRNAGWYDKVSQAFVVFLPVKSVGVMGDGRTYDWVVSLRAVQTSDFMTAKWAHLPYDLLGKVSNRIINEVKGINRVVYDVSGKPPATIEWE
;
A
#
# COMPACT_ATOMS: atom_id res chain seq x y z
N LEU A 1 7.99 -9.96 10.21
CA LEU A 1 8.45 -11.32 10.52
C LEU A 1 7.73 -12.41 9.72
N VAL A 2 6.48 -12.21 9.31
CA VAL A 2 5.68 -13.25 8.63
C VAL A 2 6.23 -13.63 7.25
N GLY A 3 6.78 -12.68 6.48
CA GLY A 3 7.27 -12.95 5.13
C GLY A 3 8.57 -13.78 5.07
N SER A 4 9.51 -13.54 5.99
CA SER A 4 10.78 -14.25 6.00
C SER A 4 10.65 -15.70 6.53
N GLU A 5 9.76 -15.92 7.50
CA GLU A 5 9.51 -17.25 8.05
C GLU A 5 8.81 -18.19 7.06
N MET A 6 7.89 -17.67 6.24
CA MET A 6 7.26 -18.48 5.18
C MET A 6 8.27 -18.94 4.14
N CYS A 7 9.16 -18.07 3.67
CA CYS A 7 10.21 -18.45 2.71
C CYS A 7 11.19 -19.49 3.25
N ILE A 8 11.42 -19.54 4.58
CA ILE A 8 12.27 -20.55 5.22
C ILE A 8 11.53 -21.89 5.34
N ARG A 9 10.25 -21.87 5.68
CA ARG A 9 9.43 -23.08 5.85
C ARG A 9 9.16 -23.84 4.55
N ASP A 10 9.00 -23.09 3.45
CA ASP A 10 8.68 -23.68 2.14
C ASP A 10 9.93 -24.14 1.36
N ARG A 11 11.09 -24.18 2.01
CA ARG A 11 12.31 -24.64 1.37
C ARG A 11 12.26 -26.17 1.19
N PRO A 12 12.50 -26.70 -0.04
CA PRO A 12 12.62 -28.12 -0.25
C PRO A 12 13.79 -28.72 0.57
N ASP A 13 13.56 -29.82 1.24
CA ASP A 13 14.60 -30.54 2.00
C ASP A 13 15.79 -30.97 1.12
N THR A 14 15.58 -31.05 -0.18
CA THR A 14 16.59 -31.40 -1.21
C THR A 14 17.51 -30.24 -1.60
N LEU A 15 17.31 -29.04 -1.04
CA LEU A 15 18.13 -27.89 -1.38
C LEU A 15 19.50 -27.97 -0.70
N HIS A 16 20.53 -28.29 -1.46
CA HIS A 16 21.92 -28.42 -0.95
C HIS A 16 22.64 -27.08 -0.71
N LEU A 17 21.93 -25.95 -0.75
CA LEU A 17 22.48 -24.61 -0.50
C LEU A 17 22.47 -24.28 0.99
N LYS A 18 23.54 -23.67 1.47
CA LYS A 18 23.58 -23.12 2.83
C LYS A 18 22.83 -21.79 2.87
N LEU A 19 22.07 -21.56 3.95
CA LEU A 19 21.39 -20.31 4.19
C LEU A 19 22.40 -19.25 4.65
N LEU A 20 22.41 -18.11 3.99
CA LEU A 20 23.18 -16.93 4.37
C LEU A 20 22.21 -15.84 4.82
N GLU A 21 22.19 -15.54 6.12
CA GLU A 21 21.28 -14.56 6.75
C GLU A 21 22.09 -13.55 7.58
N PRO A 22 22.84 -12.66 6.95
CA PRO A 22 23.73 -11.72 7.67
C PRO A 22 22.97 -10.70 8.53
N LEU A 23 21.66 -10.51 8.29
CA LEU A 23 20.82 -9.53 8.99
C LEU A 23 19.86 -10.18 10.01
N ARG A 24 20.02 -11.48 10.29
CA ARG A 24 19.08 -12.25 11.11
C ARG A 24 18.87 -11.69 12.53
N GLU A 25 19.92 -11.13 13.10
CA GLU A 25 19.93 -10.62 14.48
C GLU A 25 19.55 -9.13 14.55
N LEU A 26 19.27 -8.48 13.42
CA LEU A 26 18.94 -7.05 13.36
C LEU A 26 17.44 -6.83 13.25
N PHE A 27 16.94 -5.81 13.95
CA PHE A 27 15.60 -5.28 13.76
C PHE A 27 15.51 -4.45 12.47
N LYS A 28 14.31 -4.17 12.02
CA LYS A 28 14.07 -3.51 10.73
C LYS A 28 14.60 -2.08 10.65
N ASP A 29 14.57 -1.36 11.75
CA ASP A 29 15.18 -0.03 11.90
C ASP A 29 16.70 -0.09 11.83
N GLU A 30 17.32 -1.03 12.53
CA GLU A 30 18.77 -1.26 12.49
C GLU A 30 19.25 -1.66 11.08
N VAL A 31 18.47 -2.48 10.35
CA VAL A 31 18.77 -2.81 8.95
C VAL A 31 18.73 -1.57 8.06
N ARG A 32 17.81 -0.63 8.32
CA ARG A 32 17.75 0.65 7.60
C ARG A 32 18.95 1.53 7.89
N GLU A 33 19.34 1.65 9.15
CA GLU A 33 20.54 2.39 9.55
C GLU A 33 21.80 1.80 8.89
N LEU A 34 21.94 0.48 8.91
CA LEU A 34 23.01 -0.21 8.21
C LEU A 34 22.98 0.07 6.70
N GLY A 35 21.81 0.09 6.08
CA GLY A 35 21.65 0.44 4.66
C GLY A 35 22.19 1.83 4.33
N ILE A 36 21.87 2.82 5.16
CA ILE A 36 22.41 4.19 5.02
C ILE A 36 23.93 4.19 5.22
N ALA A 37 24.45 3.49 6.24
CA ALA A 37 25.88 3.40 6.52
C ALA A 37 26.66 2.75 5.35
N LEU A 38 26.02 1.83 4.61
CA LEU A 38 26.56 1.20 3.41
C LEU A 38 26.43 2.07 2.14
N GLY A 39 25.87 3.28 2.25
CA GLY A 39 25.73 4.23 1.14
C GLY A 39 24.53 3.99 0.23
N LEU A 40 23.52 3.23 0.66
CA LEU A 40 22.27 3.10 -0.09
C LEU A 40 21.50 4.43 -0.07
N PRO A 41 20.86 4.84 -1.18
CA PRO A 41 20.04 6.04 -1.22
C PRO A 41 18.90 5.97 -0.18
N ALA A 42 18.68 7.08 0.54
CA ALA A 42 17.63 7.17 1.56
C ALA A 42 16.24 6.81 1.00
N GLU A 43 15.93 7.22 -0.22
CA GLU A 43 14.67 6.87 -0.90
C GLU A 43 14.47 5.35 -1.05
N MET A 44 15.54 4.59 -1.25
CA MET A 44 15.47 3.14 -1.32
C MET A 44 15.28 2.52 0.07
N VAL A 45 16.01 3.01 1.06
CA VAL A 45 16.01 2.48 2.43
C VAL A 45 14.70 2.76 3.15
N TYR A 46 14.13 3.96 2.97
CA TYR A 46 12.90 4.40 3.64
C TYR A 46 11.64 4.30 2.77
N ARG A 47 11.71 3.61 1.63
CA ARG A 47 10.51 3.33 0.84
C ARG A 47 9.45 2.63 1.68
N HIS A 48 8.19 2.91 1.39
CA HIS A 48 7.08 2.20 2.03
C HIS A 48 7.19 0.69 1.82
N PRO A 49 6.83 -0.14 2.82
CA PRO A 49 6.75 -1.58 2.64
C PRO A 49 5.82 -1.93 1.48
N PHE A 50 6.25 -2.88 0.65
CA PHE A 50 5.43 -3.44 -0.40
C PHE A 50 5.32 -4.95 -0.15
N PRO A 51 4.10 -5.52 -0.08
CA PRO A 51 3.92 -6.92 0.29
C PRO A 51 4.52 -7.86 -0.77
N GLY A 52 5.01 -9.03 -0.33
CA GLY A 52 5.57 -10.05 -1.23
C GLY A 52 4.62 -10.49 -2.34
N PRO A 53 3.31 -10.71 -2.07
CA PRO A 53 2.33 -11.02 -3.13
C PRO A 53 2.01 -9.85 -4.06
N GLY A 54 2.58 -8.68 -3.84
CA GLY A 54 2.38 -7.50 -4.67
C GLY A 54 0.98 -6.91 -4.54
N LEU A 55 0.44 -6.42 -5.67
CA LEU A 55 -0.89 -5.81 -5.69
C LEU A 55 -2.04 -6.79 -5.39
N GLY A 56 -1.77 -8.10 -5.41
CA GLY A 56 -2.79 -9.12 -5.15
C GLY A 56 -3.51 -8.91 -3.82
N VAL A 57 -2.78 -8.59 -2.75
CA VAL A 57 -3.35 -8.37 -1.41
C VAL A 57 -4.08 -7.02 -1.26
N ARG A 58 -4.10 -6.21 -2.30
CA ARG A 58 -4.83 -4.93 -2.36
C ARG A 58 -6.04 -4.99 -3.28
N ILE A 59 -6.40 -6.19 -3.76
CA ILE A 59 -7.61 -6.47 -4.53
C ILE A 59 -8.42 -7.48 -3.73
N LEU A 60 -9.52 -7.05 -3.14
CA LEU A 60 -10.36 -7.95 -2.34
C LEU A 60 -11.03 -8.98 -3.25
N GLY A 61 -10.89 -10.25 -2.87
CA GLY A 61 -11.51 -11.37 -3.59
C GLY A 61 -10.77 -11.79 -4.86
N ALA A 62 -11.48 -12.07 -5.95
CA ALA A 62 -10.87 -12.60 -7.18
C ALA A 62 -9.96 -11.58 -7.87
N ILE A 63 -8.68 -11.94 -8.06
CA ILE A 63 -7.71 -11.10 -8.76
C ILE A 63 -7.98 -11.17 -10.26
N LYS A 64 -8.25 -10.01 -10.87
CA LYS A 64 -8.41 -9.84 -12.30
C LYS A 64 -7.43 -8.80 -12.82
N ARG A 65 -6.97 -8.98 -14.06
CA ARG A 65 -6.04 -8.04 -14.68
C ARG A 65 -6.61 -6.62 -14.74
N GLU A 66 -7.89 -6.48 -15.13
CA GLU A 66 -8.57 -5.19 -15.17
C GLU A 66 -8.57 -4.46 -13.83
N TYR A 67 -8.75 -5.18 -12.71
CA TYR A 67 -8.71 -4.62 -11.36
C TYR A 67 -7.29 -4.17 -10.97
N ALA A 68 -6.29 -4.98 -11.33
CA ALA A 68 -4.90 -4.64 -11.08
C ALA A 68 -4.43 -3.41 -11.89
N ASP A 69 -4.93 -3.25 -13.12
CA ASP A 69 -4.60 -2.11 -13.96
C ASP A 69 -5.21 -0.82 -13.38
N LEU A 70 -6.50 -0.83 -13.01
CA LEU A 70 -7.17 0.30 -12.33
C LEU A 70 -6.49 0.65 -10.99
N LEU A 71 -6.19 -0.37 -10.20
CA LEU A 71 -5.52 -0.18 -8.90
C LEU A 71 -4.14 0.46 -9.07
N ARG A 72 -3.38 0.03 -10.06
CA ARG A 72 -2.03 0.55 -10.33
C ARG A 72 -2.04 2.03 -10.70
N GLU A 73 -3.00 2.44 -11.53
CA GLU A 73 -3.18 3.85 -11.91
C GLU A 73 -3.61 4.69 -10.69
N ALA A 74 -4.58 4.23 -9.92
CA ALA A 74 -5.06 4.92 -8.74
C ALA A 74 -3.97 5.04 -7.65
N ASP A 75 -3.19 3.97 -7.42
CA ASP A 75 -2.09 3.95 -6.45
C ASP A 75 -0.97 4.91 -6.87
N ALA A 76 -0.63 4.97 -8.16
CA ALA A 76 0.36 5.89 -8.67
C ALA A 76 -0.03 7.36 -8.41
N ILE A 77 -1.29 7.73 -8.64
CA ILE A 77 -1.82 9.07 -8.36
C ILE A 77 -1.72 9.38 -6.86
N PHE A 78 -2.13 8.45 -6.00
CA PHE A 78 -2.09 8.67 -4.56
C PHE A 78 -0.66 8.88 -4.05
N ILE A 79 0.27 8.04 -4.44
CA ILE A 79 1.68 8.16 -4.05
C ILE A 79 2.31 9.45 -4.60
N GLU A 80 2.01 9.82 -5.83
CA GLU A 80 2.48 11.08 -6.43
C GLU A 80 2.00 12.29 -5.61
N GLU A 81 0.71 12.36 -5.27
CA GLU A 81 0.16 13.46 -4.49
C GLU A 81 0.69 13.51 -3.05
N LEU A 82 0.94 12.36 -2.42
CA LEU A 82 1.61 12.31 -1.13
C LEU A 82 3.02 12.90 -1.20
N ARG A 83 3.78 12.59 -2.25
CA ARG A 83 5.12 13.15 -2.48
C ARG A 83 5.07 14.65 -2.72
N ASN A 84 4.21 15.10 -3.62
CA ASN A 84 4.04 16.51 -3.96
C ASN A 84 3.63 17.37 -2.75
N ALA A 85 2.84 16.80 -1.84
CA ALA A 85 2.41 17.46 -0.60
C ALA A 85 3.38 17.29 0.57
N GLY A 86 4.51 16.59 0.40
CA GLY A 86 5.48 16.31 1.46
C GLY A 86 4.91 15.43 2.59
N TRP A 87 3.99 14.54 2.25
CA TRP A 87 3.37 13.59 3.19
C TRP A 87 3.91 12.18 3.08
N TYR A 88 4.60 11.84 1.98
CA TYR A 88 5.12 10.49 1.77
C TYR A 88 6.00 10.02 2.94
N ASP A 89 6.94 10.85 3.38
CA ASP A 89 7.86 10.50 4.48
C ASP A 89 7.25 10.66 5.87
N LYS A 90 6.06 11.28 5.98
CA LYS A 90 5.34 11.44 7.25
C LYS A 90 4.43 10.26 7.58
N VAL A 91 4.14 9.42 6.62
CA VAL A 91 3.39 8.18 6.79
C VAL A 91 4.30 6.97 6.64
N SER A 92 4.04 5.93 7.40
CA SER A 92 4.89 4.73 7.41
C SER A 92 4.56 3.79 6.26
N GLN A 93 3.30 3.80 5.80
CA GLN A 93 2.82 3.07 4.65
C GLN A 93 1.56 3.74 4.10
N ALA A 94 1.48 3.85 2.78
CA ALA A 94 0.29 4.33 2.08
C ALA A 94 0.10 3.56 0.79
N PHE A 95 -1.15 3.29 0.43
CA PHE A 95 -1.53 2.56 -0.77
C PHE A 95 -3.03 2.70 -1.05
N VAL A 96 -3.44 2.25 -2.21
CA VAL A 96 -4.85 2.13 -2.60
C VAL A 96 -5.28 0.67 -2.54
N VAL A 97 -6.51 0.42 -2.14
CA VAL A 97 -7.18 -0.89 -2.16
C VAL A 97 -8.32 -0.87 -3.16
N PHE A 98 -8.37 -1.85 -4.03
CA PHE A 98 -9.47 -2.02 -4.96
C PHE A 98 -10.60 -2.79 -4.30
N LEU A 99 -11.79 -2.20 -4.29
CA LEU A 99 -13.01 -2.82 -3.76
C LEU A 99 -13.85 -3.32 -4.94
N PRO A 100 -14.11 -4.64 -5.06
CA PRO A 100 -14.88 -5.19 -6.18
C PRO A 100 -16.38 -4.97 -6.01
N VAL A 101 -16.73 -3.74 -5.64
CA VAL A 101 -18.11 -3.26 -5.51
C VAL A 101 -18.32 -2.06 -6.43
N LYS A 102 -19.51 -1.98 -7.02
CA LYS A 102 -19.86 -0.85 -7.87
C LYS A 102 -20.74 0.12 -7.11
N SER A 103 -20.48 1.39 -7.31
CA SER A 103 -21.32 2.48 -6.81
C SER A 103 -21.96 3.25 -7.95
N VAL A 104 -23.11 3.86 -7.66
CA VAL A 104 -23.75 4.74 -8.61
C VAL A 104 -22.99 6.06 -8.68
N GLY A 105 -22.74 6.55 -9.89
CA GLY A 105 -22.21 7.86 -10.19
C GLY A 105 -23.12 8.59 -11.18
N VAL A 106 -22.86 9.86 -11.41
CA VAL A 106 -23.53 10.68 -12.41
C VAL A 106 -22.47 11.30 -13.30
N MET A 107 -22.58 11.09 -14.60
CA MET A 107 -21.73 11.68 -15.63
C MET A 107 -22.63 12.35 -16.67
N GLY A 108 -22.64 13.68 -16.70
CA GLY A 108 -23.62 14.40 -17.49
C GLY A 108 -25.05 14.06 -17.06
N ASP A 109 -25.92 13.70 -18.00
CA ASP A 109 -27.34 13.33 -17.73
C ASP A 109 -27.52 11.83 -17.43
N GLY A 110 -26.45 11.03 -17.46
CA GLY A 110 -26.49 9.58 -17.30
C GLY A 110 -26.01 9.10 -15.92
N ARG A 111 -26.61 7.99 -15.46
CA ARG A 111 -26.09 7.23 -14.30
C ARG A 111 -25.00 6.27 -14.76
N THR A 112 -23.89 6.22 -14.03
CA THR A 112 -22.82 5.24 -14.20
C THR A 112 -22.75 4.29 -13.02
N TYR A 113 -22.18 3.11 -13.24
CA TYR A 113 -21.95 2.10 -12.20
C TYR A 113 -20.49 1.64 -12.32
N ASP A 114 -19.63 2.30 -11.55
CA ASP A 114 -18.20 2.07 -11.61
C ASP A 114 -17.65 1.62 -10.26
N TRP A 115 -16.38 1.24 -10.24
CA TRP A 115 -15.73 0.66 -9.10
C TRP A 115 -15.41 1.68 -8.00
N VAL A 116 -15.22 1.15 -6.80
CA VAL A 116 -14.83 1.89 -5.60
C VAL A 116 -13.39 1.53 -5.25
N VAL A 117 -12.61 2.52 -4.82
CA VAL A 117 -11.30 2.30 -4.22
C VAL A 117 -11.22 2.92 -2.84
N SER A 118 -10.41 2.32 -1.97
CA SER A 118 -10.12 2.86 -0.64
C SER A 118 -8.67 3.32 -0.57
N LEU A 119 -8.45 4.54 -0.11
CA LEU A 119 -7.12 5.02 0.25
C LEU A 119 -6.80 4.54 1.66
N ARG A 120 -5.60 4.03 1.84
CA ARG A 120 -5.07 3.63 3.14
C ARG A 120 -3.75 4.35 3.38
N ALA A 121 -3.63 5.08 4.48
CA ALA A 121 -2.36 5.62 4.95
C ALA A 121 -2.27 5.48 6.46
N VAL A 122 -1.14 4.99 6.95
CA VAL A 122 -0.93 4.70 8.37
C VAL A 122 0.38 5.28 8.87
N GLN A 123 0.39 5.58 10.16
CA GLN A 123 1.58 5.96 10.92
C GLN A 123 1.82 4.91 12.00
N THR A 124 3.06 4.44 12.07
CA THR A 124 3.50 3.42 13.03
C THR A 124 5.00 3.54 13.26
N SER A 125 5.46 3.10 14.42
CA SER A 125 6.89 2.98 14.74
C SER A 125 7.42 1.55 14.52
N ASP A 126 6.62 0.55 14.84
CA ASP A 126 7.03 -0.84 14.94
C ASP A 126 6.26 -1.80 14.02
N PHE A 127 5.23 -1.33 13.32
CA PHE A 127 4.27 -2.11 12.52
C PHE A 127 3.43 -3.13 13.32
N MET A 128 3.60 -3.18 14.64
CA MET A 128 2.75 -3.99 15.53
C MET A 128 1.43 -3.29 15.80
N THR A 129 1.51 -1.99 16.07
CA THR A 129 0.35 -1.09 16.19
C THR A 129 0.44 -0.01 15.11
N ALA A 130 -0.69 0.45 14.63
CA ALA A 130 -0.74 1.53 13.64
C ALA A 130 -1.97 2.40 13.82
N LYS A 131 -1.81 3.69 13.60
CA LYS A 131 -2.91 4.65 13.53
C LYS A 131 -3.10 5.06 12.07
N TRP A 132 -4.35 5.29 11.66
CA TRP A 132 -4.60 5.91 10.36
C TRP A 132 -4.01 7.32 10.33
N ALA A 133 -3.45 7.73 9.22
CA ALA A 133 -2.81 9.04 9.07
C ALA A 133 -3.87 10.13 8.86
N HIS A 134 -3.78 11.22 9.62
CA HIS A 134 -4.65 12.38 9.47
C HIS A 134 -4.18 13.25 8.29
N LEU A 135 -4.36 12.76 7.07
CA LEU A 135 -4.04 13.54 5.88
C LEU A 135 -4.94 14.78 5.77
N PRO A 136 -4.41 15.91 5.28
CA PRO A 136 -5.23 17.10 5.04
C PRO A 136 -6.44 16.81 4.14
N TYR A 137 -7.60 17.34 4.46
CA TYR A 137 -8.81 17.15 3.65
C TYR A 137 -8.64 17.63 2.22
N ASP A 138 -7.91 18.73 2.01
CA ASP A 138 -7.62 19.23 0.67
C ASP A 138 -6.78 18.24 -0.14
N LEU A 139 -5.83 17.55 0.48
CA LEU A 139 -5.04 16.51 -0.15
C LEU A 139 -5.93 15.31 -0.51
N LEU A 140 -6.78 14.85 0.41
CA LEU A 140 -7.73 13.76 0.15
C LEU A 140 -8.69 14.13 -0.98
N GLY A 141 -9.20 15.37 -0.97
CA GLY A 141 -10.06 15.89 -2.03
C GLY A 141 -9.37 15.93 -3.38
N LYS A 142 -8.11 16.39 -3.43
CA LYS A 142 -7.29 16.43 -4.64
C LYS A 142 -7.04 15.03 -5.20
N VAL A 143 -6.62 14.08 -4.35
CA VAL A 143 -6.40 12.68 -4.74
C VAL A 143 -7.67 12.06 -5.30
N SER A 144 -8.79 12.22 -4.59
CA SER A 144 -10.10 11.71 -5.02
C SER A 144 -10.51 12.26 -6.39
N ASN A 145 -10.39 13.57 -6.58
CA ASN A 145 -10.74 14.21 -7.84
C ASN A 145 -9.84 13.72 -8.99
N ARG A 146 -8.54 13.58 -8.76
CA ARG A 146 -7.62 13.05 -9.77
C ARG A 146 -7.96 11.61 -10.14
N ILE A 147 -8.14 10.74 -9.16
CA ILE A 147 -8.47 9.32 -9.42
C ILE A 147 -9.76 9.21 -10.23
N ILE A 148 -10.83 9.91 -9.85
CA ILE A 148 -12.12 9.82 -10.53
C ILE A 148 -12.05 10.37 -11.96
N ASN A 149 -11.25 11.40 -12.21
CA ASN A 149 -11.17 12.03 -13.54
C ASN A 149 -10.15 11.33 -14.47
N GLU A 150 -9.05 10.82 -13.92
CA GLU A 150 -7.95 10.26 -14.70
C GLU A 150 -8.09 8.73 -14.89
N VAL A 151 -8.63 7.99 -13.89
CA VAL A 151 -8.79 6.53 -13.95
C VAL A 151 -10.22 6.16 -14.33
N LYS A 152 -10.43 5.88 -15.61
CA LYS A 152 -11.77 5.51 -16.12
C LYS A 152 -12.23 4.17 -15.54
N GLY A 153 -13.43 4.17 -14.95
CA GLY A 153 -14.01 2.98 -14.32
C GLY A 153 -13.99 3.03 -12.79
N ILE A 154 -13.47 4.11 -12.20
CA ILE A 154 -13.58 4.42 -10.77
C ILE A 154 -14.41 5.69 -10.61
N ASN A 155 -15.49 5.62 -9.82
CA ASN A 155 -16.34 6.79 -9.54
C ASN A 155 -16.44 7.15 -8.06
N ARG A 156 -15.77 6.38 -7.19
CA ARG A 156 -15.82 6.64 -5.75
C ARG A 156 -14.50 6.30 -5.08
N VAL A 157 -14.05 7.23 -4.26
CA VAL A 157 -12.86 7.08 -3.41
C VAL A 157 -13.30 7.22 -1.96
N VAL A 158 -12.90 6.28 -1.10
CA VAL A 158 -13.09 6.33 0.34
C VAL A 158 -11.75 6.35 1.06
N TYR A 159 -11.73 6.73 2.34
CA TYR A 159 -10.52 6.73 3.15
C TYR A 159 -10.71 5.79 4.35
N ASP A 160 -9.80 4.86 4.54
CA ASP A 160 -9.83 3.91 5.65
C ASP A 160 -9.27 4.55 6.92
N VAL A 161 -10.13 4.74 7.92
CA VAL A 161 -9.83 5.34 9.23
C VAL A 161 -9.64 4.29 10.33
N SER A 162 -9.39 3.05 9.97
CA SER A 162 -9.22 1.96 10.94
C SER A 162 -7.81 1.94 11.53
N GLY A 163 -7.73 1.72 12.84
CA GLY A 163 -6.46 1.50 13.54
C GLY A 163 -6.10 0.02 13.63
N LYS A 164 -4.83 -0.29 13.85
CA LYS A 164 -4.33 -1.64 14.17
C LYS A 164 -3.89 -1.69 15.63
N PRO A 165 -4.46 -2.55 16.47
CA PRO A 165 -5.65 -3.36 16.25
C PRO A 165 -6.95 -2.54 16.19
N PRO A 166 -8.12 -3.11 15.82
CA PRO A 166 -8.31 -4.51 15.43
C PRO A 166 -8.03 -4.80 13.95
N ALA A 167 -8.01 -3.77 13.09
CA ALA A 167 -7.69 -3.97 11.68
C ALA A 167 -6.19 -4.28 11.47
N THR A 168 -5.85 -4.86 10.33
CA THR A 168 -4.48 -4.95 9.84
C THR A 168 -4.10 -3.71 9.04
N ILE A 169 -2.84 -3.56 8.64
CA ILE A 169 -2.44 -2.45 7.74
C ILE A 169 -2.90 -2.77 6.33
N GLU A 170 -2.47 -3.91 5.77
CA GLU A 170 -3.01 -4.43 4.51
C GLU A 170 -4.39 -5.04 4.76
N TRP A 171 -5.21 -5.17 3.72
CA TRP A 171 -6.60 -5.64 3.85
C TRP A 171 -6.74 -7.17 3.66
N GLU A 172 -5.74 -7.82 3.04
CA GLU A 172 -5.61 -9.29 2.94
C GLU A 172 -4.20 -9.75 3.29
#